data_1ddb10e34498faa96f8ca132cdd311b4
#
_entry.id   1ddb10e34498faa96f8ca132cdd311b4
#
_cell.length_a   1.000
_cell.length_b   1.000
_cell.length_c   1.000
_cell.angle_alpha   90.00
_cell.angle_beta   90.00
_cell.angle_gamma   90.00
#
_symmetry.space_group_name_H-M   'P 1'
#
loop_
_entity.id
_entity.type
_entity.pdbx_description
1 polymer ?
#
loop_
_entity_poly.entity_id
_entity_poly.type
_entity_poly.pdbx_seq_one_letter_code
_entity_poly.pdbx_strand_id
1 'polypeptide(L)'
;LVDIALAAWVASRMGKAKRNLWYSPHLKTDYALSDQDSLPGFDDWCVLATPGHTDRDLSVMHLPSKRIYIGDLLVKVKDRFIPPIPVNYPEQYRASILKVQALRPASLMLAHGREVMLTEANYAHVLTVAPRKPFTIWTPAKNKLQRLLLRKKG
;
A
#
# COMPACT_ATOMS: atom_id res chain seq x y z
N LEU A 1 -7.07 -17.56 9.48
CA LEU A 1 -8.51 -17.85 9.27
C LEU A 1 -9.34 -16.55 9.17
N VAL A 2 -9.16 -15.58 10.05
CA VAL A 2 -9.93 -14.31 10.06
C VAL A 2 -9.67 -13.49 8.79
N ASP A 3 -8.44 -13.43 8.32
CA ASP A 3 -8.08 -12.66 7.12
C ASP A 3 -8.69 -13.28 5.85
N ILE A 4 -8.75 -14.59 5.78
CA ILE A 4 -9.41 -15.31 4.67
C ILE A 4 -10.91 -15.03 4.66
N ALA A 5 -11.55 -15.05 5.81
CA ALA A 5 -12.98 -14.75 5.93
C ALA A 5 -13.28 -13.30 5.54
N LEU A 6 -12.42 -12.36 5.93
CA LEU A 6 -12.53 -10.95 5.55
C LEU A 6 -12.31 -10.76 4.05
N ALA A 7 -11.28 -11.39 3.48
CA ALA A 7 -11.00 -11.34 2.05
C ALA A 7 -12.17 -11.93 1.24
N ALA A 8 -12.75 -13.05 1.69
CA ALA A 8 -13.92 -13.65 1.06
C ALA A 8 -15.14 -12.73 1.13
N TRP A 9 -15.36 -12.07 2.28
CA TRP A 9 -16.45 -11.11 2.45
C TRP A 9 -16.28 -9.88 1.53
N VAL A 10 -15.07 -9.32 1.45
CA VAL A 10 -14.76 -8.21 0.54
C VAL A 10 -14.95 -8.63 -0.92
N ALA A 11 -14.40 -9.80 -1.31
CA ALA A 11 -14.55 -10.35 -2.65
C ALA A 11 -16.03 -10.55 -3.04
N SER A 12 -16.85 -11.02 -2.11
CA SER A 12 -18.30 -11.15 -2.30
C SER A 12 -18.95 -9.79 -2.58
N ARG A 13 -18.63 -8.76 -1.79
CA ARG A 13 -19.14 -7.39 -1.99
C ARG A 13 -18.72 -6.78 -3.32
N MET A 14 -17.56 -7.17 -3.83
CA MET A 14 -17.03 -6.71 -5.12
C MET A 14 -17.50 -7.54 -6.32
N GLY A 15 -18.43 -8.48 -6.13
CA GLY A 15 -18.88 -9.41 -7.19
C GLY A 15 -17.81 -10.42 -7.63
N LYS A 16 -16.75 -10.62 -6.84
CA LYS A 16 -15.63 -11.52 -7.12
C LYS A 16 -15.63 -12.78 -6.24
N ALA A 17 -16.76 -13.15 -5.67
CA ALA A 17 -16.90 -14.28 -4.74
C ALA A 17 -16.42 -15.64 -5.28
N LYS A 18 -16.40 -15.81 -6.61
CA LYS A 18 -15.97 -17.06 -7.26
C LYS A 18 -14.44 -17.16 -7.47
N ARG A 19 -13.66 -16.15 -7.10
CA ARG A 19 -12.20 -16.23 -7.22
C ARG A 19 -11.64 -17.15 -6.15
N ASN A 20 -10.78 -18.07 -6.59
CA ASN A 20 -10.02 -18.90 -5.66
C ASN A 20 -9.03 -18.00 -4.92
N LEU A 21 -9.19 -17.87 -3.60
CA LEU A 21 -8.29 -17.11 -2.72
C LEU A 21 -7.18 -17.99 -2.12
N TRP A 22 -7.19 -19.28 -2.44
CA TRP A 22 -6.16 -20.21 -1.99
C TRP A 22 -4.96 -20.16 -2.92
N TYR A 23 -3.79 -19.98 -2.35
CA TYR A 23 -2.52 -20.15 -3.04
C TYR A 23 -1.70 -21.21 -2.31
N SER A 24 -0.79 -21.86 -3.04
CA SER A 24 0.09 -22.87 -2.44
C SER A 24 1.00 -22.21 -1.40
N PRO A 25 1.07 -22.72 -0.17
CA PRO A 25 2.04 -22.24 0.81
C PRO A 25 3.49 -22.64 0.46
N HIS A 26 3.66 -23.49 -0.55
CA HIS A 26 4.95 -23.99 -1.01
C HIS A 26 5.39 -23.32 -2.33
N LEU A 27 5.01 -22.07 -2.57
CA LEU A 27 5.54 -21.30 -3.68
C LEU A 27 7.06 -21.17 -3.52
N LYS A 28 7.80 -21.66 -4.51
CA LYS A 28 9.23 -21.43 -4.61
C LYS A 28 9.45 -20.05 -5.21
N THR A 29 10.35 -19.30 -4.60
CA THR A 29 10.79 -18.01 -5.12
C THR A 29 11.94 -18.26 -6.08
N ASP A 30 11.80 -17.86 -7.34
CA ASP A 30 12.88 -17.98 -8.32
C ASP A 30 13.97 -16.93 -8.05
N TYR A 31 13.57 -15.74 -7.65
CA TYR A 31 14.46 -14.62 -7.34
C TYR A 31 14.02 -13.91 -6.05
N ALA A 32 14.97 -13.66 -5.16
CA ALA A 32 14.78 -12.76 -4.03
C ALA A 32 15.38 -11.40 -4.39
N LEU A 33 14.55 -10.37 -4.48
CA LEU A 33 14.96 -9.03 -4.90
C LEU A 33 15.07 -8.10 -3.71
N SER A 34 16.08 -7.26 -3.74
CA SER A 34 16.37 -6.21 -2.78
C SER A 34 16.18 -4.83 -3.38
N ASP A 35 16.29 -3.81 -2.54
CA ASP A 35 16.24 -2.41 -3.00
C ASP A 35 17.33 -2.13 -4.05
N GLN A 36 16.93 -1.49 -5.13
CA GLN A 36 17.76 -1.14 -6.29
C GLN A 36 18.24 -2.31 -7.17
N ASP A 37 17.79 -3.52 -6.94
CA ASP A 37 18.05 -4.62 -7.87
C ASP A 37 17.35 -4.37 -9.21
N SER A 38 17.98 -4.81 -10.30
CA SER A 38 17.31 -4.90 -11.60
C SER A 38 16.28 -6.02 -11.60
N LEU A 39 15.17 -5.82 -12.28
CA LEU A 39 14.18 -6.88 -12.45
C LEU A 39 14.74 -7.95 -13.41
N PRO A 40 14.81 -9.24 -13.01
CA PRO A 40 15.38 -10.28 -13.86
C PRO A 40 14.74 -10.36 -15.25
N GLY A 41 15.58 -10.22 -16.28
CA GLY A 41 15.13 -10.17 -17.68
C GLY A 41 14.58 -8.81 -18.15
N PHE A 42 14.61 -7.77 -17.31
CA PHE A 42 14.13 -6.43 -17.62
C PHE A 42 15.09 -5.38 -17.06
N ASP A 43 16.22 -5.16 -17.73
CA ASP A 43 17.30 -4.28 -17.24
C ASP A 43 16.90 -2.81 -17.07
N ASP A 44 15.86 -2.38 -17.80
CA ASP A 44 15.28 -1.04 -17.68
C ASP A 44 14.39 -0.86 -16.45
N TRP A 45 14.20 -1.91 -15.64
CA TRP A 45 13.35 -1.88 -14.47
C TRP A 45 14.16 -2.09 -13.19
N CYS A 46 13.92 -1.22 -12.22
CA CYS A 46 14.57 -1.24 -10.93
C CYS A 46 13.56 -1.47 -9.81
N VAL A 47 13.90 -2.35 -8.88
CA VAL A 47 13.11 -2.61 -7.67
C VAL A 47 13.40 -1.54 -6.62
N LEU A 48 12.38 -1.06 -5.96
CA LEU A 48 12.46 -0.10 -4.87
C LEU A 48 11.78 -0.71 -3.64
N ALA A 49 12.51 -0.87 -2.55
CA ALA A 49 11.89 -1.21 -1.28
C ALA A 49 11.07 -0.02 -0.79
N THR A 50 9.77 -0.23 -0.60
CA THR A 50 8.80 0.77 -0.15
C THR A 50 7.93 0.23 0.97
N PRO A 51 8.53 -0.24 2.10
CA PRO A 51 7.78 -0.84 3.20
C PRO A 51 6.86 0.18 3.88
N GLY A 52 5.83 -0.34 4.55
CA GLY A 52 4.91 0.48 5.32
C GLY A 52 3.52 -0.11 5.45
N HIS A 53 2.92 -0.55 4.35
CA HIS A 53 1.71 -1.37 4.35
C HIS A 53 2.04 -2.75 4.95
N THR A 54 3.09 -3.37 4.43
CA THR A 54 3.79 -4.52 5.04
C THR A 54 5.27 -4.17 5.27
N ASP A 55 6.04 -5.08 5.84
CA ASP A 55 7.50 -4.94 6.05
C ASP A 55 8.33 -5.19 4.78
N ARG A 56 7.70 -5.73 3.72
CA ARG A 56 8.38 -6.17 2.49
C ARG A 56 7.75 -5.65 1.22
N ASP A 57 7.03 -4.52 1.29
CA ASP A 57 6.45 -3.93 0.09
C ASP A 57 7.53 -3.46 -0.88
N LEU A 58 7.30 -3.76 -2.14
CA LEU A 58 8.16 -3.35 -3.24
C LEU A 58 7.37 -2.50 -4.24
N SER A 59 8.05 -1.51 -4.77
CA SER A 59 7.65 -0.76 -5.96
C SER A 59 8.61 -1.12 -7.10
N VAL A 60 8.22 -0.84 -8.34
CA VAL A 60 9.07 -1.10 -9.51
C VAL A 60 9.09 0.13 -10.40
N MET A 61 10.29 0.61 -10.70
CA MET A 61 10.51 1.81 -11.51
C MET A 61 11.05 1.45 -12.89
N HIS A 62 10.41 1.96 -13.94
CA HIS A 62 10.96 1.95 -15.29
C HIS A 62 11.90 3.14 -15.45
N LEU A 63 13.19 2.86 -15.54
CA LEU A 63 14.26 3.86 -15.50
C LEU A 63 14.17 4.91 -16.63
N PRO A 64 13.99 4.52 -17.92
CA PRO A 64 13.93 5.49 -19.00
C PRO A 64 12.75 6.45 -18.91
N SER A 65 11.56 5.98 -18.53
CA SER A 65 10.36 6.82 -18.46
C SER A 65 10.09 7.40 -17.08
N LYS A 66 10.85 7.03 -16.06
CA LYS A 66 10.62 7.42 -14.65
C LYS A 66 9.20 7.14 -14.14
N ARG A 67 8.55 6.12 -14.69
CA ARG A 67 7.24 5.65 -14.22
C ARG A 67 7.45 4.65 -13.10
N ILE A 68 6.69 4.74 -12.03
CA ILE A 68 6.81 3.83 -10.88
C ILE A 68 5.47 3.13 -10.64
N TYR A 69 5.48 1.80 -10.64
CA TYR A 69 4.40 1.00 -10.06
C TYR A 69 4.62 0.91 -8.55
N ILE A 70 3.68 1.40 -7.77
CA ILE A 70 3.86 1.60 -6.33
C ILE A 70 3.08 0.62 -5.45
N GLY A 71 2.50 -0.44 -6.03
CA GLY A 71 1.71 -1.40 -5.25
C GLY A 71 0.65 -0.71 -4.38
N ASP A 72 0.58 -1.12 -3.13
CA ASP A 72 -0.34 -0.57 -2.13
C ASP A 72 0.26 0.58 -1.30
N LEU A 73 1.26 1.29 -1.84
CA LEU A 73 1.83 2.45 -1.15
C LEU A 73 0.84 3.63 -1.06
N LEU A 74 0.00 3.82 -2.08
CA LEU A 74 -1.01 4.88 -2.13
C LEU A 74 -2.32 4.39 -2.71
N VAL A 75 -3.41 4.94 -2.18
CA VAL A 75 -4.76 4.73 -2.70
C VAL A 75 -5.39 6.07 -3.10
N LYS A 76 -6.02 6.12 -4.26
CA LYS A 76 -6.83 7.27 -4.67
C LYS A 76 -8.30 7.03 -4.32
N VAL A 77 -8.86 7.87 -3.44
CA VAL A 77 -10.28 7.86 -3.09
C VAL A 77 -10.89 9.18 -3.52
N LYS A 78 -11.80 9.12 -4.51
CA LYS A 78 -12.30 10.31 -5.20
C LYS A 78 -11.12 11.12 -5.77
N ASP A 79 -10.93 12.36 -5.33
CA ASP A 79 -9.85 13.24 -5.79
C ASP A 79 -8.68 13.37 -4.80
N ARG A 80 -8.62 12.53 -3.77
CA ARG A 80 -7.58 12.59 -2.74
C ARG A 80 -6.73 11.34 -2.76
N PHE A 81 -5.44 11.54 -2.52
CA PHE A 81 -4.49 10.46 -2.26
C PHE A 81 -4.39 10.26 -0.75
N ILE A 82 -4.52 9.03 -0.32
CA ILE A 82 -4.49 8.65 1.09
C ILE A 82 -3.60 7.42 1.30
N PRO A 83 -3.11 7.20 2.52
CA PRO A 83 -2.46 5.94 2.90
C PRO A 83 -3.39 4.74 2.69
N PRO A 84 -2.86 3.55 2.40
CA PRO A 84 -3.62 2.30 2.37
C PRO A 84 -4.11 1.92 3.77
N ILE A 85 -4.98 0.94 3.85
CA ILE A 85 -5.37 0.28 5.09
C ILE A 85 -5.14 -1.22 4.92
N PRO A 86 -4.29 -1.82 5.76
CA PRO A 86 -3.56 -1.25 6.92
C PRO A 86 -2.31 -0.44 6.56
N VAL A 87 -1.78 0.31 7.51
CA VAL A 87 -0.39 0.78 7.58
C VAL A 87 0.21 0.18 8.85
N ASN A 88 1.00 -0.88 8.69
CA ASN A 88 1.55 -1.60 9.83
C ASN A 88 2.83 -0.95 10.37
N TYR A 89 3.60 -0.29 9.51
CA TYR A 89 4.90 0.33 9.80
C TYR A 89 4.88 1.82 9.42
N PRO A 90 4.29 2.71 10.24
CA PRO A 90 4.06 4.11 9.89
C PRO A 90 5.33 4.92 9.58
N GLU A 91 6.42 4.67 10.30
CA GLU A 91 7.70 5.37 10.05
C GLU A 91 8.31 4.96 8.71
N GLN A 92 8.33 3.65 8.42
CA GLN A 92 8.78 3.13 7.14
C GLN A 92 7.89 3.62 5.99
N TYR A 93 6.57 3.67 6.20
CA TYR A 93 5.62 4.21 5.24
C TYR A 93 5.97 5.66 4.85
N ARG A 94 6.21 6.50 5.85
CA ARG A 94 6.58 7.91 5.64
C ARG A 94 7.91 8.03 4.88
N ALA A 95 8.91 7.23 5.25
CA ALA A 95 10.19 7.16 4.56
C ALA A 95 10.02 6.71 3.10
N SER A 96 9.17 5.73 2.83
CA SER A 96 8.84 5.24 1.50
C SER A 96 8.18 6.31 0.63
N ILE A 97 7.24 7.09 1.18
CA ILE A 97 6.63 8.22 0.47
C ILE A 97 7.68 9.28 0.11
N LEU A 98 8.54 9.65 1.06
CA LEU A 98 9.62 10.62 0.82
C LEU A 98 10.63 10.10 -0.20
N LYS A 99 10.96 8.81 -0.17
CA LYS A 99 11.82 8.16 -1.16
C LYS A 99 11.24 8.27 -2.56
N VAL A 100 9.96 7.93 -2.74
CA VAL A 100 9.28 8.03 -4.04
C VAL A 100 9.22 9.48 -4.52
N GLN A 101 8.91 10.45 -3.63
CA GLN A 101 8.92 11.88 -3.95
C GLN A 101 10.29 12.36 -4.44
N ALA A 102 11.37 11.96 -3.75
CA ALA A 102 12.75 12.34 -4.09
C ALA A 102 13.19 11.84 -5.47
N LEU A 103 12.66 10.72 -5.95
CA LEU A 103 12.92 10.19 -7.29
C LEU A 103 12.29 11.02 -8.41
N ARG A 104 11.38 11.96 -8.08
CA ARG A 104 10.67 12.82 -9.03
C ARG A 104 10.06 12.01 -10.19
N PRO A 105 9.20 11.05 -9.91
CA PRO A 105 8.62 10.20 -10.95
C PRO A 105 7.80 11.03 -11.95
N ALA A 106 7.85 10.63 -13.21
CA ALA A 106 6.98 11.21 -14.24
C ALA A 106 5.51 10.86 -13.96
N SER A 107 5.27 9.65 -13.45
CA SER A 107 3.93 9.21 -13.03
C SER A 107 4.02 8.02 -12.09
N LEU A 108 2.92 7.78 -11.36
CA LEU A 108 2.74 6.62 -10.48
C LEU A 108 1.60 5.75 -11.00
N MET A 109 1.86 4.46 -11.10
CA MET A 109 0.86 3.44 -11.41
C MET A 109 0.36 2.82 -10.10
N LEU A 110 -0.92 3.01 -9.80
CA LEU A 110 -1.55 2.52 -8.57
C LEU A 110 -2.03 1.08 -8.75
N ALA A 111 -1.88 0.22 -7.73
CA ALA A 111 -2.44 -1.14 -7.77
C ALA A 111 -3.98 -1.13 -7.88
N HIS A 112 -4.62 -0.18 -7.22
CA HIS A 112 -6.08 0.00 -7.21
C HIS A 112 -6.50 1.31 -7.85
N GLY A 113 -6.09 1.54 -9.12
CA GLY A 113 -6.42 2.78 -9.79
C GLY A 113 -5.84 2.89 -11.18
N ARG A 114 -5.72 4.13 -11.62
CA ARG A 114 -5.09 4.49 -12.89
C ARG A 114 -3.70 5.06 -12.63
N GLU A 115 -2.97 5.28 -13.69
CA GLU A 115 -1.75 6.07 -13.68
C GLU A 115 -2.07 7.53 -13.32
N VAL A 116 -1.25 8.12 -12.46
CA VAL A 116 -1.46 9.47 -11.92
C VAL A 116 -0.14 10.22 -11.81
N MET A 117 -0.18 11.53 -11.88
CA MET A 117 0.92 12.41 -11.50
C MET A 117 0.60 13.05 -10.16
N LEU A 118 1.55 13.01 -9.23
CA LEU A 118 1.41 13.67 -7.93
C LEU A 118 2.16 15.00 -7.93
N THR A 119 1.51 16.01 -7.39
CA THR A 119 2.15 17.30 -7.09
C THR A 119 2.80 17.27 -5.70
N GLU A 120 3.68 18.22 -5.42
CA GLU A 120 4.25 18.40 -4.07
C GLU A 120 3.15 18.53 -2.99
N ALA A 121 2.04 19.20 -3.32
CA ALA A 121 0.89 19.33 -2.42
C ALA A 121 0.22 17.97 -2.13
N ASN A 122 0.20 17.05 -3.10
CA ASN A 122 -0.32 15.70 -2.88
C ASN A 122 0.57 14.91 -1.93
N TYR A 123 1.90 14.95 -2.10
CA TYR A 123 2.84 14.30 -1.18
C TYR A 123 2.73 14.87 0.23
N ALA A 124 2.70 16.20 0.37
CA ALA A 124 2.52 16.87 1.65
C ALA A 124 1.20 16.47 2.34
N HIS A 125 0.10 16.39 1.57
CA HIS A 125 -1.19 15.93 2.08
C HIS A 125 -1.10 14.49 2.60
N VAL A 126 -0.54 13.57 1.80
CA VAL A 126 -0.38 12.16 2.19
C VAL A 126 0.44 12.04 3.47
N LEU A 127 1.55 12.76 3.58
CA LEU A 127 2.40 12.78 4.77
C LEU A 127 1.66 13.37 6.00
N THR A 128 0.77 14.33 5.79
CA THR A 128 -0.04 14.93 6.87
C THR A 128 -1.07 13.93 7.41
N VAL A 129 -1.74 13.18 6.54
CA VAL A 129 -2.78 12.22 6.94
C VAL A 129 -2.22 10.83 7.26
N ALA A 130 -0.94 10.59 7.00
CA ALA A 130 -0.28 9.32 7.31
C ALA A 130 -0.33 9.04 8.81
N PRO A 131 -0.70 7.82 9.22
CA PRO A 131 -0.80 7.47 10.63
C PRO A 131 0.58 7.55 11.30
N ARG A 132 0.60 7.93 12.59
CA ARG A 132 1.81 7.95 13.43
C ARG A 132 1.99 6.68 14.24
N LYS A 133 0.94 5.84 14.31
CA LYS A 133 0.92 4.54 14.99
C LYS A 133 0.33 3.52 14.03
N PRO A 134 0.64 2.23 14.18
CA PRO A 134 0.05 1.19 13.34
C PRO A 134 -1.46 1.32 13.24
N PHE A 135 -1.95 1.41 12.01
CA PHE A 135 -3.37 1.57 11.70
C PHE A 135 -3.84 0.34 10.92
N THR A 136 -4.59 -0.52 11.59
CA THR A 136 -5.12 -1.76 11.02
C THR A 136 -6.61 -1.63 10.72
N ILE A 137 -7.16 -2.57 9.96
CA ILE A 137 -8.61 -2.67 9.70
C ILE A 137 -9.45 -2.73 10.99
N TRP A 138 -8.87 -3.20 12.10
CA TRP A 138 -9.53 -3.27 13.40
C TRP A 138 -9.50 -1.95 14.18
N THR A 139 -8.63 -1.01 13.82
CA THR A 139 -8.47 0.27 14.51
C THR A 139 -9.78 1.07 14.56
N PRO A 140 -10.54 1.25 13.45
CA PRO A 140 -11.83 1.92 13.49
C PRO A 140 -12.85 1.24 14.39
N ALA A 141 -12.90 -0.10 14.38
CA ALA A 141 -13.81 -0.87 15.22
C ALA A 141 -13.48 -0.71 16.71
N LYS A 142 -12.20 -0.81 17.08
CA LYS A 142 -11.74 -0.55 18.46
C LYS A 142 -12.08 0.86 18.92
N ASN A 143 -11.83 1.88 18.10
CA ASN A 143 -12.12 3.27 18.42
C ASN A 143 -13.65 3.51 18.61
N LYS A 144 -14.48 2.88 17.77
CA LYS A 144 -15.94 2.94 17.91
C LYS A 144 -16.39 2.30 19.21
N LEU A 145 -15.87 1.12 19.54
CA LEU A 145 -16.20 0.41 20.78
C LEU A 145 -15.79 1.23 22.01
N GLN A 146 -14.59 1.77 22.03
CA GLN A 146 -14.14 2.65 23.12
C GLN A 146 -15.04 3.86 23.33
N ARG A 147 -15.45 4.54 22.25
CA ARG A 147 -16.38 5.69 22.33
C ARG A 147 -17.74 5.28 22.91
N LEU A 148 -18.25 4.09 22.56
CA LEU A 148 -19.51 3.58 23.11
C LEU A 148 -19.40 3.25 24.59
N LEU A 149 -18.27 2.68 25.03
CA LEU A 149 -18.02 2.34 26.44
C LEU A 149 -17.87 3.61 27.30
N LEU A 150 -17.23 4.66 26.78
CA LEU A 150 -17.08 5.94 27.47
C LEU A 150 -18.41 6.68 27.61
N ARG A 151 -19.30 6.58 26.60
CA ARG A 151 -20.65 7.17 26.68
C ARG A 151 -21.60 6.50 27.70
N LYS A 152 -21.31 5.27 28.09
CA LYS A 152 -22.12 4.56 29.13
C LYS A 152 -21.66 4.84 30.57
N LYS A 153 -20.54 5.53 30.75
CA LYS A 153 -19.99 5.86 32.08
C LYS A 153 -20.20 7.32 32.49
N GLY A 154 -20.82 8.12 31.70
CA GLY A 154 -21.30 9.48 32.01
C GLY A 154 -22.80 9.57 31.87
#